data_9ad0abd835c03a8ae25baf9fe7600eff
#
_entry.id   9ad0abd835c03a8ae25baf9fe7600eff
#
_cell.length_a   1.000
_cell.length_b   1.000
_cell.length_c   1.000
_cell.angle_alpha   90.00
_cell.angle_beta   90.00
_cell.angle_gamma   90.00
#
_symmetry.space_group_name_H-M   'P 1'
#
loop_
_entity.id
_entity.type
_entity.pdbx_description
1 polymer ?
#
loop_
_entity_poly.entity_id
_entity_poly.type
_entity_poly.pdbx_seq_one_letter_code
_entity_poly.pdbx_strand_id
1 'polypeptide(L)'
;MAKLYFRYGAMNSGKSTGLLQAAFNYEERGQRVLLAKPATDTKGERDVVSRLGMTRSVDFLVGPDESVLEAFEHAAAERDEPVACLLIDEAQFLQRAQIDELLRIAVERGVPVIAYGIRTDFLTHAFTGSARLLELAHSL
;
A
#
# COMPACT_ATOMS: atom_id res chain seq x y z
N MET A 1 7.55 -4.15 -17.44
CA MET A 1 7.68 -4.61 -16.06
C MET A 1 7.47 -3.44 -15.11
N ALA A 2 6.55 -3.58 -14.16
CA ALA A 2 6.28 -2.51 -13.21
C ALA A 2 7.21 -2.61 -12.01
N LYS A 3 7.22 -1.56 -11.20
CA LYS A 3 8.13 -1.45 -10.07
C LYS A 3 7.39 -1.35 -8.74
N LEU A 4 8.08 -1.74 -7.68
CA LEU A 4 7.65 -1.56 -6.31
C LEU A 4 8.37 -0.32 -5.75
N TYR A 5 7.58 0.62 -5.25
CA TYR A 5 8.09 1.86 -4.65
C TYR A 5 7.77 1.88 -3.17
N PHE A 6 8.68 2.40 -2.37
CA PHE A 6 8.42 2.62 -0.96
C PHE A 6 8.55 4.12 -0.67
N ARG A 7 7.45 4.72 -0.23
CA ARG A 7 7.41 6.13 0.19
C ARG A 7 7.29 6.15 1.70
N TYR A 8 8.35 6.57 2.36
CA TYR A 8 8.42 6.51 3.81
C TYR A 8 8.73 7.89 4.40
N GLY A 9 8.44 8.01 5.69
CA GLY A 9 8.77 9.21 6.45
C GLY A 9 8.74 8.90 7.93
N ALA A 10 9.05 9.90 8.74
CA ALA A 10 8.86 9.80 10.18
C ALA A 10 7.37 9.86 10.49
N MET A 11 7.01 9.49 11.69
CA MET A 11 5.63 9.63 12.15
C MET A 11 5.18 11.07 11.95
N ASN A 12 3.93 11.24 11.54
CA ASN A 12 3.32 12.54 11.29
C ASN A 12 3.94 13.31 10.12
N SER A 13 4.52 12.61 9.14
CA SER A 13 5.16 13.23 7.98
C SER A 13 4.21 13.62 6.85
N GLY A 14 2.92 13.35 7.00
CA GLY A 14 1.95 13.65 5.94
C GLY A 14 1.88 12.61 4.83
N LYS A 15 2.37 11.40 5.07
CA LYS A 15 2.37 10.35 4.06
C LYS A 15 0.98 9.97 3.55
N SER A 16 -0.05 10.07 4.39
CA SER A 16 -1.43 9.78 3.97
C SER A 16 -1.94 10.80 2.96
N THR A 17 -1.52 12.05 3.10
CA THR A 17 -1.86 13.08 2.12
C THR A 17 -1.25 12.73 0.76
N GLY A 18 0.01 12.29 0.75
CA GLY A 18 0.69 11.88 -0.49
C GLY A 18 0.02 10.69 -1.14
N LEU A 19 -0.39 9.71 -0.36
CA LEU A 19 -1.10 8.54 -0.86
C LEU A 19 -2.42 8.94 -1.50
N LEU A 20 -3.22 9.75 -0.81
CA LEU A 20 -4.52 10.17 -1.32
C LEU A 20 -4.38 11.03 -2.57
N GLN A 21 -3.35 11.86 -2.63
CA GLN A 21 -3.07 12.65 -3.81
C GLN A 21 -2.73 11.75 -5.01
N ALA A 22 -1.95 10.70 -4.79
CA ALA A 22 -1.61 9.75 -5.85
C ALA A 22 -2.87 9.05 -6.35
N ALA A 23 -3.74 8.58 -5.44
CA ALA A 23 -4.98 7.93 -5.82
C ALA A 23 -5.84 8.87 -6.67
N PHE A 24 -5.99 10.10 -6.21
CA PHE A 24 -6.79 11.10 -6.90
C PHE A 24 -6.24 11.39 -8.30
N ASN A 25 -4.92 11.52 -8.44
CA ASN A 25 -4.31 11.79 -9.73
C ASN A 25 -4.56 10.69 -10.75
N TYR A 26 -4.48 9.43 -10.32
CA TYR A 26 -4.80 8.31 -11.22
C TYR A 26 -6.27 8.34 -11.61
N GLU A 27 -7.15 8.53 -10.63
CA GLU A 27 -8.59 8.49 -10.87
C GLU A 27 -9.06 9.64 -11.76
N GLU A 28 -8.45 10.81 -11.65
CA GLU A 28 -8.75 11.93 -12.54
C GLU A 28 -8.42 11.63 -14.00
N ARG A 29 -7.45 10.76 -14.23
CA ARG A 29 -7.07 10.36 -15.59
C ARG A 29 -7.90 9.18 -16.10
N GLY A 30 -8.92 8.78 -15.35
CA GLY A 30 -9.72 7.62 -15.69
C GLY A 30 -9.01 6.30 -15.49
N GLN A 31 -7.95 6.28 -14.69
CA GLN A 31 -7.18 5.06 -14.41
C GLN A 31 -7.60 4.46 -13.08
N ARG A 32 -7.77 3.14 -13.08
CA ARG A 32 -8.24 2.42 -11.90
C ARG A 32 -7.13 2.18 -10.90
N VAL A 33 -7.39 2.54 -9.65
CA VAL A 33 -6.47 2.33 -8.54
C VAL A 33 -7.11 1.40 -7.52
N LEU A 34 -6.34 0.49 -6.96
CA LEU A 34 -6.76 -0.26 -5.77
C LEU A 34 -5.97 0.27 -4.59
N LEU A 35 -6.65 0.47 -3.48
CA LEU A 35 -6.07 0.93 -2.22
C LEU A 35 -6.30 -0.11 -1.15
N ALA A 36 -5.25 -0.49 -0.44
CA ALA A 36 -5.33 -1.48 0.61
C ALA A 36 -4.52 -1.06 1.82
N LYS A 37 -4.79 -1.68 2.95
CA LYS A 37 -3.98 -1.52 4.14
C LYS A 37 -4.09 -2.76 5.02
N PRO A 38 -3.10 -2.99 5.91
CA PRO A 38 -3.18 -4.10 6.85
C PRO A 38 -4.34 -3.92 7.83
N ALA A 39 -4.98 -5.03 8.18
CA ALA A 39 -6.05 -5.06 9.17
C ALA A 39 -5.46 -5.32 10.55
N THR A 40 -4.47 -4.54 10.93
CA THR A 40 -3.77 -4.72 12.21
C THR A 40 -4.32 -3.84 13.31
N ASP A 41 -5.08 -2.84 12.95
CA ASP A 41 -5.58 -1.94 13.94
C ASP A 41 -6.92 -2.46 14.46
N THR A 42 -7.12 -2.29 15.74
CA THR A 42 -8.28 -2.81 16.44
C THR A 42 -9.58 -2.14 16.02
N LYS A 43 -9.49 -1.09 15.26
CA LYS A 43 -10.67 -0.32 14.85
C LYS A 43 -11.26 -0.82 13.55
N GLY A 44 -10.54 -1.66 12.81
CA GLY A 44 -11.02 -2.21 11.55
C GLY A 44 -11.39 -1.16 10.52
N GLU A 45 -10.78 0.00 10.61
CA GLU A 45 -11.14 1.12 9.76
C GLU A 45 -10.73 0.89 8.32
N ARG A 46 -11.69 1.04 7.44
CA ARG A 46 -11.47 0.89 6.01
C ARG A 46 -11.19 2.22 5.33
N ASP A 47 -10.81 3.24 6.09
CA ASP A 47 -10.56 4.56 5.54
C ASP A 47 -9.12 4.98 5.71
N VAL A 48 -8.60 5.69 4.72
CA VAL A 48 -7.36 6.43 4.85
C VAL A 48 -7.73 7.90 5.03
N VAL A 49 -7.24 8.50 6.09
CA VAL A 49 -7.55 9.89 6.44
C VAL A 49 -6.27 10.69 6.48
N SER A 50 -6.25 11.81 5.76
CA SER A 50 -5.11 12.72 5.78
C SER A 50 -5.27 13.73 6.90
N ARG A 51 -4.18 14.45 7.20
CA ARG A 51 -4.21 15.55 8.17
C ARG A 51 -5.15 16.67 7.75
N LEU A 52 -5.39 16.80 6.45
CA LEU A 52 -6.26 17.85 5.91
C LEU A 52 -7.73 17.42 5.87
N GLY A 53 -8.04 16.24 6.41
CA GLY A 53 -9.41 15.75 6.47
C GLY A 53 -9.89 15.03 5.22
N MET A 54 -9.03 14.83 4.23
CA MET A 54 -9.40 14.03 3.07
C MET A 54 -9.49 12.56 3.46
N THR A 55 -10.50 11.86 2.94
CA THR A 55 -10.69 10.44 3.24
C THR A 55 -10.96 9.66 1.96
N ARG A 56 -10.59 8.39 1.98
CA ARG A 56 -10.93 7.45 0.92
C ARG A 56 -11.02 6.05 1.54
N SER A 57 -12.07 5.32 1.22
CA SER A 57 -12.19 3.94 1.68
C SER A 57 -11.20 3.05 0.96
N VAL A 58 -10.66 2.06 1.66
CA VAL A 58 -9.79 1.09 1.02
C VAL A 58 -10.63 0.06 0.26
N ASP A 59 -10.03 -0.48 -0.79
CA ASP A 59 -10.70 -1.50 -1.59
C ASP A 59 -10.62 -2.87 -0.90
N PHE A 60 -9.55 -3.12 -0.13
CA PHE A 60 -9.48 -4.33 0.68
C PHE A 60 -8.55 -4.15 1.87
N LEU A 61 -8.79 -4.95 2.90
CA LEU A 61 -7.92 -5.05 4.07
C LEU A 61 -7.17 -6.39 3.99
N VAL A 62 -5.97 -6.42 4.55
CA VAL A 62 -5.15 -7.63 4.55
C VAL A 62 -4.84 -8.02 5.99
N GLY A 63 -5.33 -9.17 6.42
CA GLY A 63 -5.01 -9.71 7.74
C GLY A 63 -3.57 -10.20 7.81
N PRO A 64 -3.05 -10.43 9.05
CA PRO A 64 -1.64 -10.80 9.23
C PRO A 64 -1.20 -12.07 8.51
N ASP A 65 -2.11 -13.02 8.35
CA ASP A 65 -1.81 -14.31 7.73
C ASP A 65 -2.44 -14.45 6.35
N GLU A 66 -2.99 -13.38 5.81
CA GLU A 66 -3.63 -13.43 4.50
C GLU A 66 -2.66 -13.11 3.38
N SER A 67 -2.91 -13.68 2.21
CA SER A 67 -2.11 -13.39 1.03
C SER A 67 -2.54 -12.07 0.42
N VAL A 68 -1.60 -11.13 0.31
CA VAL A 68 -1.83 -9.86 -0.37
C VAL A 68 -2.09 -10.10 -1.85
N LEU A 69 -1.35 -11.04 -2.44
CA LEU A 69 -1.50 -11.37 -3.86
C LEU A 69 -2.91 -11.88 -4.16
N GLU A 70 -3.41 -12.82 -3.35
CA GLU A 70 -4.77 -13.33 -3.53
C GLU A 70 -5.82 -12.26 -3.33
N ALA A 71 -5.66 -11.43 -2.29
CA ALA A 71 -6.59 -10.33 -2.03
C ALA A 71 -6.60 -9.33 -3.19
N PHE A 72 -5.42 -9.03 -3.72
CA PHE A 72 -5.30 -8.16 -4.88
C PHE A 72 -6.01 -8.75 -6.10
N GLU A 73 -5.77 -10.02 -6.40
CA GLU A 73 -6.37 -10.65 -7.56
C GLU A 73 -7.90 -10.72 -7.44
N HIS A 74 -8.39 -10.98 -6.24
CA HIS A 74 -9.84 -11.00 -5.98
C HIS A 74 -10.45 -9.61 -6.21
N ALA A 75 -9.84 -8.58 -5.66
CA ALA A 75 -10.33 -7.21 -5.83
C ALA A 75 -10.22 -6.75 -7.28
N ALA A 76 -9.13 -7.11 -7.96
CA ALA A 76 -8.95 -6.74 -9.36
C ALA A 76 -10.01 -7.37 -10.25
N ALA A 77 -10.42 -8.60 -9.93
CA ALA A 77 -11.40 -9.35 -10.72
C ALA A 77 -12.84 -8.83 -10.58
N GLU A 78 -13.10 -7.93 -9.64
CA GLU A 78 -14.44 -7.37 -9.45
C GLU A 78 -14.90 -6.53 -10.63
N ARG A 79 -13.99 -6.04 -11.44
CA ARG A 79 -14.29 -5.26 -12.65
C ARG A 79 -13.33 -5.67 -13.75
N ASP A 80 -13.78 -5.54 -14.98
CA ASP A 80 -12.96 -5.86 -16.17
C ASP A 80 -11.86 -4.83 -16.42
N GLU A 81 -12.03 -3.64 -15.90
CA GLU A 81 -11.07 -2.57 -16.10
C GLU A 81 -9.72 -2.92 -15.47
N PRO A 82 -8.60 -2.79 -16.21
CA PRO A 82 -7.28 -3.11 -15.65
C PRO A 82 -6.92 -2.18 -14.51
N VAL A 83 -6.20 -2.71 -13.53
CA VAL A 83 -5.68 -1.93 -12.41
C VAL A 83 -4.42 -1.22 -12.85
N ALA A 84 -4.41 0.10 -12.73
CA ALA A 84 -3.26 0.92 -13.12
C ALA A 84 -2.22 1.03 -12.03
N CYS A 85 -2.62 0.90 -10.77
CA CYS A 85 -1.71 1.02 -9.63
C CYS A 85 -2.33 0.41 -8.38
N LEU A 86 -1.49 -0.19 -7.54
CA LEU A 86 -1.88 -0.64 -6.21
C LEU A 86 -1.19 0.25 -5.18
N LEU A 87 -1.97 0.87 -4.31
CA LEU A 87 -1.48 1.71 -3.22
C LEU A 87 -1.69 0.99 -1.90
N ILE A 88 -0.65 0.93 -1.08
CA ILE A 88 -0.71 0.29 0.23
C ILE A 88 -0.41 1.33 1.30
N ASP A 89 -1.36 1.53 2.23
CA ASP A 89 -1.13 2.38 3.39
C ASP A 89 -0.67 1.53 4.57
N GLU A 90 0.03 2.13 5.50
CA GLU A 90 0.51 1.47 6.71
C GLU A 90 1.32 0.20 6.43
N ALA A 91 2.14 0.24 5.39
CA ALA A 91 2.87 -0.93 4.91
C ALA A 91 3.88 -1.48 5.92
N GLN A 92 4.27 -0.67 6.91
CA GLN A 92 5.19 -1.12 7.96
C GLN A 92 4.64 -2.28 8.77
N PHE A 93 3.32 -2.46 8.77
CA PHE A 93 2.68 -3.54 9.53
C PHE A 93 2.54 -4.84 8.73
N LEU A 94 2.92 -4.85 7.47
CA LEU A 94 2.88 -6.08 6.68
C LEU A 94 3.99 -7.03 7.08
N GLN A 95 3.72 -8.32 6.95
CA GLN A 95 4.71 -9.37 7.19
C GLN A 95 5.68 -9.44 6.01
N ARG A 96 6.86 -10.02 6.26
CA ARG A 96 7.87 -10.18 5.22
C ARG A 96 7.32 -10.88 3.97
N ALA A 97 6.59 -11.98 4.15
CA ALA A 97 6.01 -12.72 3.03
C ALA A 97 5.02 -11.87 2.23
N GLN A 98 4.28 -11.00 2.91
CA GLN A 98 3.32 -10.12 2.25
C GLN A 98 4.03 -9.08 1.40
N ILE A 99 5.15 -8.54 1.89
CA ILE A 99 5.96 -7.60 1.10
C ILE A 99 6.54 -8.30 -0.13
N ASP A 100 6.99 -9.55 0.01
CA ASP A 100 7.48 -10.33 -1.12
C ASP A 100 6.39 -10.47 -2.18
N GLU A 101 5.13 -10.62 -1.76
CA GLU A 101 4.00 -10.68 -2.68
C GLU A 101 3.75 -9.35 -3.38
N LEU A 102 3.98 -8.23 -2.72
CA LEU A 102 3.89 -6.93 -3.38
C LEU A 102 4.87 -6.83 -4.54
N LEU A 103 6.08 -7.33 -4.34
CA LEU A 103 7.06 -7.37 -5.41
C LEU A 103 6.58 -8.26 -6.56
N ARG A 104 5.98 -9.39 -6.25
CA ARG A 104 5.42 -10.28 -7.27
C ARG A 104 4.30 -9.61 -8.07
N ILE A 105 3.44 -8.84 -7.41
CA ILE A 105 2.39 -8.09 -8.11
C ILE A 105 3.03 -7.14 -9.11
N ALA A 106 4.04 -6.40 -8.68
CA ALA A 106 4.71 -5.45 -9.57
C ALA A 106 5.37 -6.16 -10.75
N VAL A 107 6.15 -7.18 -10.47
CA VAL A 107 6.97 -7.84 -11.50
C VAL A 107 6.14 -8.81 -12.36
N GLU A 108 5.33 -9.64 -11.75
CA GLU A 108 4.60 -10.72 -12.46
C GLU A 108 3.27 -10.26 -13.04
N ARG A 109 2.58 -9.36 -12.37
CA ARG A 109 1.29 -8.84 -12.86
C ARG A 109 1.43 -7.53 -13.63
N GLY A 110 2.61 -6.92 -13.61
CA GLY A 110 2.85 -5.69 -14.33
C GLY A 110 2.11 -4.49 -13.78
N VAL A 111 1.80 -4.48 -12.49
CA VAL A 111 1.05 -3.39 -11.84
C VAL A 111 2.00 -2.63 -10.91
N PRO A 112 2.21 -1.33 -11.12
CA PRO A 112 3.02 -0.54 -10.19
C PRO A 112 2.44 -0.60 -8.78
N VAL A 113 3.29 -0.81 -7.79
CA VAL A 113 2.89 -0.85 -6.39
C VAL A 113 3.62 0.26 -5.65
N ILE A 114 2.87 1.11 -4.96
CA ILE A 114 3.44 2.16 -4.13
C ILE A 114 3.03 1.89 -2.70
N ALA A 115 3.99 1.54 -1.87
CA ALA A 115 3.77 1.27 -0.46
C ALA A 115 4.14 2.51 0.35
N TYR A 116 3.24 2.91 1.24
CA TYR A 116 3.44 4.05 2.12
C TYR A 116 3.54 3.55 3.55
N GLY A 117 4.49 4.09 4.29
CA GLY A 117 4.64 3.69 5.67
C GLY A 117 5.69 4.51 6.40
N ILE A 118 5.92 4.15 7.66
CA ILE A 118 7.01 4.74 8.43
C ILE A 118 8.17 3.76 8.44
N ARG A 119 9.38 4.30 8.43
CA ARG A 119 10.60 3.51 8.35
C ARG A 119 10.95 2.88 9.69
N THR A 120 10.79 3.65 10.77
CA THR A 120 11.10 3.21 12.12
C THR A 120 10.02 3.72 13.07
N ASP A 121 9.90 3.06 14.22
CA ASP A 121 9.05 3.57 15.28
C ASP A 121 9.81 4.70 16.03
N PHE A 122 9.16 5.29 17.05
CA PHE A 122 9.74 6.40 17.77
C PHE A 122 10.96 5.97 18.65
N LEU A 123 11.18 4.66 18.79
CA LEU A 123 12.37 4.11 19.47
C LEU A 123 13.49 3.75 18.50
N THR A 124 13.32 4.11 17.24
CA THR A 124 14.26 3.84 16.13
C THR A 124 14.36 2.37 15.73
N HIS A 125 13.41 1.55 16.16
CA HIS A 125 13.34 0.15 15.72
C HIS A 125 12.64 0.06 14.36
N ALA A 126 13.23 -0.67 13.44
CA ALA A 126 12.62 -0.85 12.13
C ALA A 126 11.44 -1.83 12.22
N PHE A 127 10.32 -1.45 11.62
CA PHE A 127 9.21 -2.37 11.46
C PHE A 127 9.58 -3.47 10.44
N THR A 128 9.04 -4.66 10.62
CA THR A 128 9.32 -5.80 9.73
C THR A 128 9.01 -5.48 8.27
N GLY A 129 7.84 -4.91 8.01
CA GLY A 129 7.45 -4.55 6.64
C GLY A 129 8.37 -3.49 6.04
N SER A 130 8.71 -2.46 6.83
CA SER A 130 9.61 -1.40 6.34
C SER A 130 11.01 -1.92 6.06
N ALA A 131 11.53 -2.80 6.92
CA ALA A 131 12.84 -3.41 6.70
C ALA A 131 12.87 -4.18 5.37
N ARG A 132 11.83 -4.97 5.12
CA ARG A 132 11.76 -5.75 3.89
C ARG A 132 11.57 -4.87 2.67
N LEU A 133 10.77 -3.79 2.78
CA LEU A 133 10.59 -2.83 1.69
C LEU A 133 11.89 -2.13 1.32
N LEU A 134 12.71 -1.79 2.32
CA LEU A 134 14.00 -1.17 2.06
C LEU A 134 14.93 -2.12 1.29
N GLU A 135 14.80 -3.42 1.51
CA GLU A 135 15.57 -4.42 0.78
C GLU A 135 15.10 -4.60 -0.66
N LEU A 136 13.78 -4.58 -0.88
CA LEU A 136 13.17 -4.99 -2.16
C LEU A 136 12.73 -3.86 -3.08
N ALA A 137 12.46 -2.68 -2.55
CA ALA A 137 11.86 -1.63 -3.36
C ALA A 137 12.81 -1.18 -4.46
N HIS A 138 12.26 -0.98 -5.65
CA HIS A 138 13.01 -0.47 -6.80
C HIS A 138 13.32 1.02 -6.66
N SER A 139 12.50 1.73 -5.87
CA SER A 139 12.69 3.15 -5.62
C SER A 139 12.17 3.49 -4.23
N LEU A 140 12.89 4.32 -3.54
CA LEU A 140 12.54 4.80 -2.21
C LEU A 140 12.08 6.24 -2.23
#